data_bb9acc0588c9307f2152e109afd67db6
#
_entry.id   bb9acc0588c9307f2152e109afd67db6
#
_cell.length_a   1.000
_cell.length_b   1.000
_cell.length_c   1.000
_cell.angle_alpha   90.00
_cell.angle_beta   90.00
_cell.angle_gamma   90.00
#
_symmetry.space_group_name_H-M   'P 1'
#
loop_
_entity.id
_entity.type
_entity.pdbx_description
1 polymer ?
#
loop_
_entity_poly.entity_id
_entity_poly.type
_entity_poly.pdbx_seq_one_letter_code
_entity_poly.pdbx_strand_id
1 'polypeptide(L)'
;MADLMYTPLENIFAATMAREGKTVKAWSNGKEFVAFFRRCDDGQSTEDRINVYYGVDAPVEQGSLIQYGRKTYVLMNKETEENTCYYKSFGIATNGLLNSNNGTIKDVPIYGYDMKDGIAYSDKVFTMISCNMEIITENTDTIKELKINDTFNLYGRTFRTDNTYIKDGLFHIIAQ
;
A
#
# COMPACT_ATOMS: atom_id res chain seq x y z
N MET A 1 -13.11 -48.45 3.85
CA MET A 1 -13.40 -47.07 3.41
C MET A 1 -12.29 -46.22 3.96
N ALA A 2 -11.41 -45.72 3.10
CA ALA A 2 -10.35 -44.84 3.53
C ALA A 2 -10.99 -43.48 3.82
N ASP A 3 -10.94 -43.05 5.08
CA ASP A 3 -11.21 -41.67 5.44
C ASP A 3 -10.25 -40.79 4.60
N LEU A 4 -10.81 -40.10 3.64
CA LEU A 4 -10.16 -38.97 3.00
C LEU A 4 -9.87 -37.96 4.13
N MET A 5 -8.68 -38.05 4.72
CA MET A 5 -8.21 -37.04 5.66
C MET A 5 -8.22 -35.69 4.91
N TYR A 6 -9.27 -34.92 5.15
CA TYR A 6 -9.33 -33.53 4.76
C TYR A 6 -8.22 -32.86 5.53
N THR A 7 -7.12 -32.51 4.85
CA THR A 7 -6.05 -31.74 5.49
C THR A 7 -6.61 -30.35 5.73
N PRO A 8 -6.77 -29.90 6.99
CA PRO A 8 -7.33 -28.59 7.25
C PRO A 8 -6.52 -27.53 6.51
N LEU A 9 -7.20 -26.52 5.99
CA LEU A 9 -6.56 -25.39 5.29
C LEU A 9 -5.45 -24.75 6.12
N GLU A 10 -5.62 -24.73 7.44
CA GLU A 10 -4.62 -24.30 8.42
C GLU A 10 -3.29 -25.07 8.32
N ASN A 11 -3.35 -26.38 8.16
CA ASN A 11 -2.13 -27.19 8.03
C ASN A 11 -1.42 -26.94 6.71
N ILE A 12 -2.17 -26.74 5.63
CA ILE A 12 -1.62 -26.40 4.32
C ILE A 12 -0.95 -25.02 4.38
N PHE A 13 -1.61 -24.04 4.99
CA PHE A 13 -1.07 -22.71 5.17
C PHE A 13 0.19 -22.74 6.05
N ALA A 14 0.15 -23.40 7.20
CA ALA A 14 1.30 -23.54 8.10
C ALA A 14 2.49 -24.20 7.40
N ALA A 15 2.28 -25.29 6.64
CA ALA A 15 3.32 -25.96 5.87
C ALA A 15 3.90 -25.03 4.78
N THR A 16 3.05 -24.24 4.11
CA THR A 16 3.50 -23.25 3.12
C THR A 16 4.31 -22.14 3.77
N MET A 17 3.86 -21.62 4.90
CA MET A 17 4.60 -20.60 5.66
C MET A 17 5.95 -21.10 6.14
N ALA A 18 6.03 -22.36 6.59
CA ALA A 18 7.30 -22.98 7.02
C ALA A 18 8.29 -23.11 5.85
N ARG A 19 7.80 -23.42 4.64
CA ARG A 19 8.64 -23.64 3.45
C ARG A 19 9.01 -22.33 2.72
N GLU A 20 8.07 -21.44 2.55
CA GLU A 20 8.18 -20.27 1.66
C GLU A 20 8.11 -18.93 2.40
N GLY A 21 7.77 -18.96 3.69
CA GLY A 21 7.65 -17.77 4.52
C GLY A 21 8.95 -16.98 4.60
N LYS A 22 8.81 -15.68 4.60
CA LYS A 22 9.91 -14.72 4.75
C LYS A 22 9.59 -13.77 5.90
N THR A 23 10.61 -13.38 6.64
CA THR A 23 10.46 -12.34 7.65
C THR A 23 10.23 -10.99 6.98
N VAL A 24 9.18 -10.33 7.40
CA VAL A 24 8.70 -9.03 6.92
C VAL A 24 8.55 -8.12 8.12
N LYS A 25 8.79 -6.83 7.92
CA LYS A 25 8.68 -5.82 8.96
C LYS A 25 7.54 -4.85 8.66
N ALA A 26 6.62 -4.68 9.59
CA ALA A 26 5.63 -3.61 9.52
C ALA A 26 6.34 -2.26 9.72
N TRP A 27 6.08 -1.29 8.84
CA TRP A 27 6.80 -0.01 8.82
C TRP A 27 6.52 0.83 10.06
N SER A 28 5.26 1.06 10.38
CA SER A 28 4.83 2.00 11.42
C SER A 28 5.21 1.59 12.84
N ASN A 29 5.19 0.29 13.14
CA ASN A 29 5.42 -0.23 14.48
C ASN A 29 6.72 -1.04 14.62
N GLY A 30 7.41 -1.29 13.53
CA GLY A 30 8.67 -2.04 13.50
C GLY A 30 8.56 -3.53 13.84
N LYS A 31 7.36 -4.07 14.04
CA LYS A 31 7.15 -5.48 14.38
C LYS A 31 7.41 -6.38 13.19
N GLU A 32 8.05 -7.50 13.45
CA GLU A 32 8.31 -8.52 12.45
C GLU A 32 7.21 -9.59 12.46
N PHE A 33 6.91 -10.12 11.29
CA PHE A 33 6.00 -11.24 11.10
C PHE A 33 6.45 -12.05 9.89
N VAL A 34 5.85 -13.22 9.69
CA VAL A 34 6.15 -14.08 8.54
C VAL A 34 5.06 -13.93 7.50
N ALA A 35 5.45 -13.76 6.25
CA ALA A 35 4.55 -13.72 5.10
C ALA A 35 5.18 -14.46 3.92
N PHE A 36 4.38 -14.96 2.99
CA PHE A 36 4.88 -15.41 1.70
C PHE A 36 4.27 -14.60 0.56
N PHE A 37 4.97 -14.59 -0.57
CA PHE A 37 4.68 -13.71 -1.69
C PHE A 37 4.41 -14.49 -2.97
N ARG A 38 3.44 -14.02 -3.75
CA ARG A 38 3.17 -14.48 -5.12
C ARG A 38 3.12 -13.27 -6.05
N ARG A 39 3.62 -13.44 -7.26
CA ARG A 39 3.44 -12.41 -8.29
C ARG A 39 1.95 -12.31 -8.66
N CYS A 40 1.52 -11.10 -9.00
CA CYS A 40 0.23 -10.90 -9.65
C CYS A 40 0.42 -11.13 -11.15
N ASP A 41 -0.21 -12.18 -11.67
CA ASP A 41 -0.12 -12.58 -13.09
C ASP A 41 -1.22 -11.89 -13.93
N ASP A 42 -1.55 -10.65 -13.64
CA ASP A 42 -2.59 -9.91 -14.36
C ASP A 42 -2.15 -9.36 -15.74
N GLY A 43 -0.94 -9.69 -16.18
CA GLY A 43 -0.44 -9.53 -17.55
C GLY A 43 -0.39 -8.10 -18.12
N GLN A 44 -0.88 -7.10 -17.39
CA GLN A 44 -1.02 -5.72 -17.88
C GLN A 44 -0.30 -4.66 -17.06
N SER A 45 0.29 -5.01 -15.92
CA SER A 45 0.85 -4.02 -15.01
C SER A 45 2.37 -3.95 -15.11
N THR A 46 2.88 -2.78 -15.41
CA THR A 46 4.31 -2.41 -15.29
C THR A 46 4.72 -2.14 -13.84
N GLU A 47 3.79 -2.22 -12.91
CA GLU A 47 3.99 -1.94 -11.49
C GLU A 47 4.46 -3.19 -10.76
N ASP A 48 5.33 -3.01 -9.76
CA ASP A 48 5.79 -4.08 -8.86
C ASP A 48 4.65 -4.49 -7.91
N ARG A 49 3.72 -5.29 -8.41
CA ARG A 49 2.55 -5.80 -7.69
C ARG A 49 2.78 -7.21 -7.19
N ILE A 50 2.36 -7.48 -5.98
CA ILE A 50 2.49 -8.78 -5.34
C ILE A 50 1.25 -9.13 -4.55
N ASN A 51 0.94 -10.43 -4.46
CA ASN A 51 0.03 -10.94 -3.45
C ASN A 51 0.83 -11.31 -2.21
N VAL A 52 0.38 -10.85 -1.05
CA VAL A 52 1.01 -11.07 0.26
C VAL A 52 0.06 -11.90 1.10
N TYR A 53 0.53 -13.04 1.62
CA TYR A 53 -0.22 -13.95 2.46
C TYR A 53 0.41 -13.99 3.84
N TYR A 54 -0.38 -13.76 4.89
CA TYR A 54 0.09 -13.67 6.28
C TYR A 54 -0.95 -14.17 7.27
N GLY A 55 -0.49 -14.57 8.46
CA GLY A 55 -1.36 -15.08 9.51
C GLY A 55 -2.32 -14.01 10.05
N VAL A 56 -3.39 -14.45 10.67
CA VAL A 56 -4.43 -13.57 11.25
C VAL A 56 -3.93 -12.72 12.42
N ASP A 57 -2.83 -13.13 13.02
CA ASP A 57 -2.13 -12.46 14.12
C ASP A 57 -1.06 -11.47 13.66
N ALA A 58 -0.84 -11.33 12.35
CA ALA A 58 0.14 -10.39 11.82
C ALA A 58 -0.19 -8.94 12.22
N PRO A 59 0.82 -8.14 12.61
CA PRO A 59 0.62 -6.79 13.13
C PRO A 59 0.40 -5.75 12.03
N VAL A 60 -0.35 -6.12 11.00
CA VAL A 60 -0.64 -5.30 9.81
C VAL A 60 -2.11 -5.41 9.43
N GLU A 61 -2.61 -4.33 8.83
CA GLU A 61 -3.98 -4.21 8.34
C GLU A 61 -3.97 -3.68 6.90
N GLN A 62 -5.14 -3.56 6.31
CA GLN A 62 -5.31 -2.83 5.07
C GLN A 62 -4.76 -1.42 5.22
N GLY A 63 -3.96 -0.97 4.27
CA GLY A 63 -3.30 0.32 4.32
C GLY A 63 -1.92 0.32 4.97
N SER A 64 -1.51 -0.75 5.64
CA SER A 64 -0.18 -0.83 6.25
C SER A 64 0.94 -0.84 5.21
N LEU A 65 2.07 -0.23 5.57
CA LEU A 65 3.33 -0.37 4.86
C LEU A 65 4.12 -1.56 5.43
N ILE A 66 4.62 -2.41 4.54
CA ILE A 66 5.48 -3.53 4.91
C ILE A 66 6.83 -3.45 4.21
N GLN A 67 7.89 -3.80 4.91
CA GLN A 67 9.23 -3.85 4.38
C GLN A 67 9.67 -5.31 4.18
N TYR A 68 10.06 -5.65 2.94
CA TYR A 68 10.65 -6.92 2.59
C TYR A 68 11.93 -6.71 1.79
N GLY A 69 13.05 -7.11 2.36
CA GLY A 69 14.36 -6.84 1.79
C GLY A 69 14.63 -5.33 1.67
N ARG A 70 14.87 -4.87 0.45
CA ARG A 70 15.12 -3.44 0.15
C ARG A 70 13.88 -2.70 -0.35
N LYS A 71 12.74 -3.37 -0.48
CA LYS A 71 11.50 -2.78 -0.98
C LYS A 71 10.50 -2.61 0.14
N THR A 72 9.73 -1.55 0.03
CA THR A 72 8.54 -1.32 0.86
C THR A 72 7.31 -1.44 -0.02
N TYR A 73 6.24 -2.02 0.51
CA TYR A 73 4.98 -2.22 -0.19
C TYR A 73 3.84 -1.62 0.61
N VAL A 74 2.89 -1.01 -0.08
CA VAL A 74 1.59 -0.59 0.48
C VAL A 74 0.61 -1.74 0.32
N LEU A 75 -0.04 -2.17 1.40
CA LEU A 75 -1.12 -3.16 1.35
C LEU A 75 -2.43 -2.49 0.97
N MET A 76 -2.87 -2.65 -0.27
CA MET A 76 -4.01 -1.92 -0.84
C MET A 76 -5.37 -2.46 -0.40
N ASN A 77 -5.46 -3.75 -0.14
CA ASN A 77 -6.68 -4.41 0.30
C ASN A 77 -6.36 -5.53 1.28
N LYS A 78 -7.39 -6.02 1.95
CA LYS A 78 -7.31 -7.21 2.80
C LYS A 78 -8.48 -8.12 2.42
N GLU A 79 -8.18 -9.18 1.70
CA GLU A 79 -9.17 -10.19 1.37
C GLU A 79 -9.32 -11.15 2.54
N THR A 80 -10.54 -11.31 3.02
CA THR A 80 -10.90 -12.27 4.07
C THR A 80 -11.75 -13.36 3.44
N GLU A 81 -11.31 -14.60 3.52
CA GLU A 81 -12.14 -15.74 3.15
C GLU A 81 -12.95 -16.24 4.36
N GLU A 82 -14.10 -16.87 4.15
CA GLU A 82 -15.04 -17.23 5.23
C GLU A 82 -14.49 -18.18 6.32
N ASN A 83 -13.36 -18.85 6.06
CA ASN A 83 -12.69 -19.76 7.02
C ASN A 83 -11.23 -19.36 7.22
N THR A 84 -10.98 -18.18 7.74
CA THR A 84 -9.70 -17.53 7.63
C THR A 84 -8.70 -17.98 8.67
N CYS A 85 -7.75 -18.81 8.31
CA CYS A 85 -6.51 -19.00 9.05
C CYS A 85 -5.41 -18.02 8.57
N TYR A 86 -5.65 -17.29 7.49
CA TYR A 86 -4.73 -16.29 6.91
C TYR A 86 -5.48 -15.16 6.21
N TYR A 87 -4.75 -14.09 5.97
CA TYR A 87 -5.19 -13.00 5.11
C TYR A 87 -4.38 -12.96 3.83
N LYS A 88 -5.03 -12.51 2.76
CA LYS A 88 -4.40 -12.17 1.49
C LYS A 88 -4.55 -10.68 1.26
N SER A 89 -3.47 -10.01 0.94
CA SER A 89 -3.47 -8.60 0.56
C SER A 89 -2.76 -8.41 -0.77
N PHE A 90 -3.21 -7.41 -1.49
CA PHE A 90 -2.55 -6.94 -2.69
C PHE A 90 -1.58 -5.84 -2.30
N GLY A 91 -0.30 -6.02 -2.58
CA GLY A 91 0.76 -5.06 -2.27
C GLY A 91 1.30 -4.38 -3.53
N ILE A 92 1.49 -3.05 -3.46
CA ILE A 92 2.16 -2.25 -4.48
C ILE A 92 3.47 -1.72 -3.92
N ALA A 93 4.57 -1.90 -4.68
CA ALA A 93 5.87 -1.37 -4.27
C ALA A 93 5.83 0.17 -4.22
N THR A 94 6.36 0.73 -3.14
CA THR A 94 6.53 2.18 -3.03
C THR A 94 7.57 2.66 -4.04
N ASN A 95 7.36 3.83 -4.60
CA ASN A 95 8.21 4.42 -5.63
C ASN A 95 8.84 5.76 -5.22
N GLY A 96 8.58 6.23 -3.99
CA GLY A 96 9.14 7.48 -3.49
C GLY A 96 9.18 7.57 -1.97
N LEU A 97 9.86 8.61 -1.48
CA LEU A 97 9.91 8.99 -0.08
C LEU A 97 9.39 10.43 0.05
N LEU A 98 8.38 10.63 0.88
CA LEU A 98 7.78 11.93 1.14
C LEU A 98 8.53 12.62 2.28
N ASN A 99 8.91 13.87 2.03
CA ASN A 99 9.57 14.73 3.00
C ASN A 99 8.87 16.09 3.02
N SER A 100 8.21 16.45 4.12
CA SER A 100 7.59 17.77 4.25
C SER A 100 8.62 18.87 4.43
N ASN A 101 8.37 20.04 3.86
CA ASN A 101 9.31 21.17 3.96
C ASN A 101 9.41 21.75 5.37
N ASN A 102 8.40 21.54 6.21
CA ASN A 102 8.44 21.92 7.63
C ASN A 102 9.20 20.91 8.51
N GLY A 103 9.64 19.76 7.95
CA GLY A 103 10.43 18.75 8.64
C GLY A 103 9.65 17.83 9.58
N THR A 104 8.32 17.94 9.65
CA THR A 104 7.49 17.06 10.51
C THR A 104 7.36 15.65 9.93
N ILE A 105 7.31 15.54 8.59
CA ILE A 105 7.26 14.26 7.87
C ILE A 105 8.60 14.04 7.20
N LYS A 106 9.22 12.90 7.48
CA LYS A 106 10.54 12.57 6.95
C LYS A 106 10.61 11.11 6.50
N ASP A 107 11.11 10.93 5.27
CA ASP A 107 11.39 9.62 4.65
C ASP A 107 10.23 8.63 4.71
N VAL A 108 8.98 9.12 4.62
CA VAL A 108 7.79 8.26 4.60
C VAL A 108 7.65 7.61 3.23
N PRO A 109 7.67 6.26 3.14
CA PRO A 109 7.49 5.57 1.87
C PRO A 109 6.10 5.80 1.30
N ILE A 110 6.03 6.11 0.01
CA ILE A 110 4.79 6.40 -0.68
C ILE A 110 4.71 5.68 -2.03
N TYR A 111 3.49 5.47 -2.50
CA TYR A 111 3.21 5.14 -3.89
C TYR A 111 2.53 6.35 -4.54
N GLY A 112 3.24 7.00 -5.45
CA GLY A 112 2.75 8.16 -6.18
C GLY A 112 2.55 7.84 -7.65
N TYR A 113 1.48 8.34 -8.25
CA TYR A 113 1.20 8.23 -9.67
C TYR A 113 0.52 9.50 -10.20
N ASP A 114 0.79 9.80 -11.47
CA ASP A 114 0.17 10.93 -12.15
C ASP A 114 -1.32 10.63 -12.38
N MET A 115 -2.17 11.53 -11.92
CA MET A 115 -3.58 11.51 -12.32
C MET A 115 -3.62 11.92 -13.80
N LYS A 116 -4.13 11.04 -14.66
CA LYS A 116 -4.28 11.36 -16.08
C LYS A 116 -5.12 12.61 -16.23
N ASP A 117 -4.65 13.55 -17.03
CA ASP A 117 -5.39 14.75 -17.40
C ASP A 117 -6.80 14.38 -17.87
N GLY A 118 -7.78 14.67 -17.04
CA GLY A 118 -9.17 14.54 -17.41
C GLY A 118 -9.59 15.82 -18.13
N ILE A 119 -9.89 15.74 -19.43
CA ILE A 119 -10.62 16.81 -20.09
C ILE A 119 -12.09 16.70 -19.65
N ALA A 120 -12.49 17.52 -18.69
CA ALA A 120 -13.89 17.64 -18.34
C ALA A 120 -14.58 18.55 -19.41
N TYR A 121 -15.38 17.94 -20.25
CA TYR A 121 -16.29 18.69 -21.12
C TYR A 121 -17.53 19.11 -20.29
N SER A 122 -17.60 20.34 -19.92
CA SER A 122 -18.86 20.98 -19.56
C SER A 122 -19.17 22.00 -20.65
N ASP A 123 -20.39 22.06 -21.06
CA ASP A 123 -20.98 22.64 -22.30
C ASP A 123 -20.43 23.97 -22.86
N LYS A 124 -19.42 24.58 -22.31
CA LYS A 124 -18.78 25.80 -22.88
C LYS A 124 -17.39 26.15 -22.32
N VAL A 125 -16.79 25.35 -21.43
CA VAL A 125 -15.50 25.71 -20.83
C VAL A 125 -14.56 24.50 -20.82
N PHE A 126 -13.42 24.63 -21.52
CA PHE A 126 -12.31 23.70 -21.39
C PHE A 126 -11.59 24.02 -20.08
N THR A 127 -11.72 23.18 -19.08
CA THR A 127 -10.89 23.26 -17.90
C THR A 127 -9.77 22.24 -18.07
N MET A 128 -8.56 22.69 -18.35
CA MET A 128 -7.37 21.85 -18.21
C MET A 128 -7.17 21.66 -16.69
N ILE A 129 -7.42 20.45 -16.23
CA ILE A 129 -7.00 20.07 -14.89
C ILE A 129 -5.48 19.92 -15.01
N SER A 130 -4.72 20.79 -14.34
CA SER A 130 -3.28 20.65 -14.21
C SER A 130 -2.96 19.25 -13.69
N CYS A 131 -1.89 18.62 -14.20
CA CYS A 131 -1.43 17.30 -13.78
C CYS A 131 -1.32 17.24 -12.26
N ASN A 132 -2.30 16.62 -11.63
CA ASN A 132 -2.27 16.37 -10.21
C ASN A 132 -1.67 14.98 -9.98
N MET A 133 -0.83 14.88 -8.98
CA MET A 133 -0.31 13.61 -8.51
C MET A 133 -1.20 13.10 -7.39
N GLU A 134 -1.56 11.84 -7.43
CA GLU A 134 -2.13 11.16 -6.27
C GLU A 134 -1.03 10.34 -5.59
N ILE A 135 -0.92 10.49 -4.28
CA ILE A 135 0.06 9.82 -3.44
C ILE A 135 -0.69 9.01 -2.40
N ILE A 136 -0.28 7.76 -2.24
CA ILE A 136 -0.90 6.82 -1.30
C ILE A 136 0.17 6.36 -0.31
N THR A 137 -0.18 6.35 0.97
CA THR A 137 0.69 5.86 2.04
C THR A 137 -0.12 5.32 3.23
N GLU A 138 0.58 4.79 4.22
CA GLU A 138 -0.03 4.33 5.47
C GLU A 138 -0.64 5.50 6.25
N ASN A 139 -1.84 5.28 6.78
CA ASN A 139 -2.56 6.25 7.58
C ASN A 139 -2.02 6.29 9.01
N THR A 140 -0.91 6.99 9.23
CA THR A 140 -0.30 7.21 10.55
C THR A 140 -0.61 8.60 11.09
N ASP A 141 -0.46 8.80 12.41
CA ASP A 141 -0.69 10.12 13.00
C ASP A 141 0.30 11.16 12.47
N THR A 142 1.53 10.76 12.16
CA THR A 142 2.53 11.64 11.55
C THR A 142 2.10 12.15 10.18
N ILE A 143 1.56 11.28 9.32
CA ILE A 143 1.14 11.71 7.96
C ILE A 143 -0.11 12.60 7.99
N LYS A 144 -0.99 12.43 8.98
CA LYS A 144 -2.18 13.28 9.19
C LYS A 144 -1.85 14.73 9.56
N GLU A 145 -0.60 15.01 9.97
CA GLU A 145 -0.14 16.38 10.20
C GLU A 145 -0.02 17.18 8.90
N LEU A 146 0.05 16.51 7.73
CA LEU A 146 0.06 17.17 6.43
C LEU A 146 -1.29 17.84 6.15
N LYS A 147 -1.27 19.15 5.94
CA LYS A 147 -2.47 19.96 5.70
C LYS A 147 -2.52 20.48 4.27
N ILE A 148 -3.70 20.90 3.86
CA ILE A 148 -3.90 21.61 2.60
C ILE A 148 -2.98 22.85 2.56
N ASN A 149 -2.34 23.08 1.44
CA ASN A 149 -1.30 24.06 1.16
C ASN A 149 0.08 23.78 1.77
N ASP A 150 0.26 22.71 2.54
CA ASP A 150 1.61 22.32 2.92
C ASP A 150 2.39 21.87 1.69
N THR A 151 3.70 22.12 1.72
CA THR A 151 4.60 21.73 0.65
C THR A 151 5.51 20.60 1.08
N PHE A 152 5.83 19.74 0.14
CA PHE A 152 6.73 18.61 0.35
C PHE A 152 7.60 18.35 -0.89
N ASN A 153 8.70 17.65 -0.70
CA ASN A 153 9.60 17.27 -1.78
C ASN A 153 9.40 15.80 -2.15
N LEU A 154 9.28 15.56 -3.45
CA LEU A 154 9.14 14.22 -4.03
C LEU A 154 9.78 14.20 -5.42
N TYR A 155 10.55 13.17 -5.76
CA TYR A 155 11.24 13.03 -7.05
C TYR A 155 12.08 14.27 -7.45
N GLY A 156 12.66 14.97 -6.47
CA GLY A 156 13.45 16.18 -6.72
C GLY A 156 12.64 17.42 -7.10
N ARG A 157 11.32 17.40 -6.90
CA ARG A 157 10.40 18.53 -7.12
C ARG A 157 9.66 18.87 -5.85
N THR A 158 9.23 20.12 -5.73
CA THR A 158 8.35 20.57 -4.66
C THR A 158 6.91 20.49 -5.14
N PHE A 159 6.07 19.83 -4.37
CA PHE A 159 4.64 19.73 -4.56
C PHE A 159 3.91 20.47 -3.46
N ARG A 160 2.71 20.95 -3.75
CA ARG A 160 1.78 21.53 -2.78
C ARG A 160 0.60 20.59 -2.60
N THR A 161 0.20 20.34 -1.37
CA THR A 161 -0.98 19.56 -1.02
C THR A 161 -2.25 20.33 -1.36
N ASP A 162 -3.07 19.81 -2.25
CA ASP A 162 -4.37 20.40 -2.61
C ASP A 162 -5.51 19.79 -1.80
N ASN A 163 -5.44 18.48 -1.53
CA ASN A 163 -6.43 17.77 -0.73
C ASN A 163 -5.82 16.56 -0.05
N THR A 164 -6.42 16.13 1.04
CA THR A 164 -6.10 14.87 1.72
C THR A 164 -7.39 14.16 2.12
N TYR A 165 -7.40 12.83 2.04
CA TYR A 165 -8.53 12.03 2.49
C TYR A 165 -8.07 10.62 2.88
N ILE A 166 -8.93 9.92 3.63
CA ILE A 166 -8.69 8.52 4.01
C ILE A 166 -9.69 7.66 3.24
N LYS A 167 -9.17 6.65 2.57
CA LYS A 167 -9.98 5.65 1.87
C LYS A 167 -9.35 4.28 2.05
N ASP A 168 -10.16 3.28 2.36
CA ASP A 168 -9.73 1.89 2.51
C ASP A 168 -8.53 1.69 3.47
N GLY A 169 -8.48 2.47 4.56
CA GLY A 169 -7.37 2.44 5.53
C GLY A 169 -6.11 3.18 5.08
N LEU A 170 -6.06 3.68 3.86
CA LEU A 170 -4.95 4.41 3.26
C LEU A 170 -5.12 5.92 3.39
N PHE A 171 -4.00 6.63 3.54
CA PHE A 171 -3.96 8.08 3.46
C PHE A 171 -3.62 8.51 2.03
N HIS A 172 -4.50 9.29 1.44
CA HIS A 172 -4.38 9.81 0.09
C HIS A 172 -4.07 11.30 0.11
N ILE A 173 -3.15 11.73 -0.73
CA ILE A 173 -2.74 13.11 -0.91
C ILE A 173 -2.88 13.45 -2.39
N ILE A 174 -3.65 14.49 -2.68
CA ILE A 174 -3.71 15.11 -4.01
C ILE A 174 -2.78 16.30 -3.99
N ALA A 175 -1.84 16.35 -4.93
CA ALA A 175 -0.82 17.38 -4.98
C ALA A 175 -0.56 17.88 -6.40
N GLN A 176 -0.11 19.12 -6.52
CA GLN A 176 0.27 19.79 -7.78
C GLN A 176 1.62 20.48 -7.68
#